data_4611d94fe1e4147b9f47f190470f82f5
#
_entry.id   4611d94fe1e4147b9f47f190470f82f5
#
_cell.length_a   1.000
_cell.length_b   1.000
_cell.length_c   1.000
_cell.angle_alpha   90.00
_cell.angle_beta   90.00
_cell.angle_gamma   90.00
#
_symmetry.space_group_name_H-M   'P 1'
#
loop_
_entity.id
_entity.type
_entity.pdbx_description
1 polymer ?
#
loop_
_entity_poly.entity_id
_entity_poly.type
_entity_poly.pdbx_seq_one_letter_code
_entity_poly.pdbx_strand_id
1 'polypeptide(L)'
;MKNSIPLGIIRIHFLLICLTSCGSKKQQKVALPADFKGPKELARLYGVRITPEDNIFLYNEGARWLGVRHKLGGSTKRGVDCSGFVSIVYREVYGKQLARSSADMLKYNSRRAVAGSVAFRITWGFT
;
A
#
# COMPACT_ATOMS: atom_id res chain seq x y z
N MET A 1 -59.78 -1.56 -26.95
CA MET A 1 -59.59 -0.48 -25.99
C MET A 1 -58.09 -0.22 -25.88
N LYS A 2 -57.61 0.84 -26.52
CA LYS A 2 -56.16 1.21 -26.53
C LYS A 2 -55.95 2.17 -25.39
N ASN A 3 -55.31 1.71 -24.33
CA ASN A 3 -54.86 2.57 -23.25
C ASN A 3 -53.51 3.21 -23.61
N SER A 4 -53.58 4.42 -24.15
CA SER A 4 -52.38 5.23 -24.39
C SER A 4 -51.94 5.84 -23.06
N ILE A 5 -50.81 5.35 -22.54
CA ILE A 5 -50.17 5.96 -21.35
C ILE A 5 -49.56 7.28 -21.82
N PRO A 6 -49.89 8.43 -21.21
CA PRO A 6 -49.35 9.71 -21.64
C PRO A 6 -47.85 9.80 -21.36
N LEU A 7 -47.13 10.20 -22.41
CA LEU A 7 -45.64 10.32 -22.42
C LEU A 7 -45.07 11.17 -21.29
N GLY A 8 -45.88 12.01 -20.67
CA GLY A 8 -45.49 12.89 -19.55
C GLY A 8 -45.16 12.15 -18.25
N ILE A 9 -45.83 11.02 -17.99
CA ILE A 9 -45.67 10.29 -16.72
C ILE A 9 -44.36 9.49 -16.73
N ILE A 10 -43.90 9.05 -17.90
CA ILE A 10 -42.63 8.29 -18.05
C ILE A 10 -41.42 9.17 -17.80
N ARG A 11 -41.48 10.47 -18.14
CA ARG A 11 -40.38 11.42 -17.90
C ARG A 11 -40.20 11.75 -16.43
N ILE A 12 -41.27 11.81 -15.66
CA ILE A 12 -41.21 12.11 -14.22
C ILE A 12 -40.65 10.94 -13.42
N HIS A 13 -40.97 9.70 -13.81
CA HIS A 13 -40.41 8.49 -13.18
C HIS A 13 -38.94 8.31 -13.46
N PHE A 14 -38.46 8.70 -14.65
CA PHE A 14 -37.03 8.59 -14.99
C PHE A 14 -36.18 9.62 -14.25
N LEU A 15 -36.73 10.78 -13.90
CA LEU A 15 -36.03 11.82 -13.14
C LEU A 15 -35.90 11.49 -11.65
N LEU A 16 -36.84 10.70 -11.09
CA LEU A 16 -36.81 10.32 -9.66
C LEU A 16 -35.82 9.18 -9.37
N ILE A 17 -35.45 8.37 -10.37
CA ILE A 17 -34.55 7.22 -10.17
C ILE A 17 -33.06 7.65 -10.12
N CYS A 18 -32.74 8.84 -10.63
CA CYS A 18 -31.34 9.33 -10.64
C CYS A 18 -30.83 9.89 -9.30
N LEU A 19 -31.68 10.05 -8.29
CA LEU A 19 -31.28 10.70 -7.02
C LEU A 19 -30.92 9.72 -5.88
N THR A 20 -30.99 8.42 -6.08
CA THR A 20 -30.68 7.43 -5.02
C THR A 20 -29.34 6.72 -5.17
N SER A 21 -28.47 7.15 -6.09
CA SER A 21 -27.13 6.56 -6.23
C SER A 21 -26.06 7.36 -5.49
N CYS A 22 -26.32 7.77 -4.26
CA CYS A 22 -25.26 8.17 -3.33
C CYS A 22 -24.81 6.91 -2.60
N GLY A 23 -24.05 6.07 -3.29
CA GLY A 23 -23.36 4.94 -2.70
C GLY A 23 -22.31 5.47 -1.72
N SER A 24 -22.67 5.56 -0.43
CA SER A 24 -21.71 5.70 0.65
C SER A 24 -20.72 4.56 0.52
N LYS A 25 -19.50 4.84 -0.01
CA LYS A 25 -18.37 3.94 0.11
C LYS A 25 -18.16 3.74 1.60
N LYS A 26 -18.68 2.63 2.15
CA LYS A 26 -18.30 2.15 3.47
C LYS A 26 -16.79 2.07 3.46
N GLN A 27 -16.12 3.00 4.14
CA GLN A 27 -14.70 2.85 4.45
C GLN A 27 -14.58 1.52 5.18
N GLN A 28 -14.04 0.52 4.49
CA GLN A 28 -13.64 -0.72 5.13
C GLN A 28 -12.63 -0.31 6.21
N LYS A 29 -13.03 -0.41 7.47
CA LYS A 29 -12.10 -0.33 8.59
C LYS A 29 -11.13 -1.49 8.39
N VAL A 30 -9.97 -1.20 7.83
CA VAL A 30 -8.86 -2.16 7.79
C VAL A 30 -8.54 -2.45 9.24
N ALA A 31 -8.78 -3.68 9.68
CA ALA A 31 -8.38 -4.11 11.00
C ALA A 31 -6.84 -4.05 11.06
N LEU A 32 -6.32 -3.11 11.84
CA LEU A 32 -4.88 -2.99 12.05
C LEU A 32 -4.40 -4.20 12.84
N PRO A 33 -3.26 -4.81 12.47
CA PRO A 33 -2.64 -5.87 13.25
C PRO A 33 -2.39 -5.43 14.70
N ALA A 34 -2.43 -6.37 15.64
CA ALA A 34 -2.22 -6.08 17.06
C ALA A 34 -0.83 -5.48 17.36
N ASP A 35 0.14 -5.70 16.49
CA ASP A 35 1.51 -5.19 16.57
C ASP A 35 1.73 -3.88 15.79
N PHE A 36 0.63 -3.24 15.32
CA PHE A 36 0.71 -2.01 14.54
C PHE A 36 1.14 -0.82 15.41
N LYS A 37 2.28 -0.23 15.06
CA LYS A 37 2.89 0.89 15.77
C LYS A 37 2.41 2.22 15.23
N GLY A 38 2.13 3.16 16.14
CA GLY A 38 1.77 4.52 15.77
C GLY A 38 2.95 5.36 15.28
N PRO A 39 2.68 6.55 14.66
CA PRO A 39 3.73 7.41 14.10
C PRO A 39 4.81 7.80 15.12
N LYS A 40 4.43 8.09 16.35
CA LYS A 40 5.37 8.47 17.43
C LYS A 40 6.31 7.33 17.83
N GLU A 41 5.78 6.12 17.87
CA GLU A 41 6.56 4.92 18.20
C GLU A 41 7.53 4.58 17.07
N LEU A 42 7.06 4.62 15.82
CA LEU A 42 7.91 4.42 14.64
C LEU A 42 8.99 5.49 14.53
N ALA A 43 8.65 6.76 14.77
CA ALA A 43 9.61 7.86 14.77
C ALA A 43 10.75 7.60 15.77
N ARG A 44 10.41 7.10 16.96
CA ARG A 44 11.41 6.74 17.99
C ARG A 44 12.23 5.51 17.57
N LEU A 45 11.58 4.51 16.96
CA LEU A 45 12.23 3.27 16.55
C LEU A 45 13.26 3.49 15.43
N TYR A 46 12.92 4.33 14.45
CA TYR A 46 13.77 4.61 13.30
C TYR A 46 14.65 5.86 13.44
N GLY A 47 14.46 6.64 14.50
CA GLY A 47 15.19 7.90 14.70
C GLY A 47 14.86 8.97 13.65
N VAL A 48 13.66 8.92 13.05
CA VAL A 48 13.21 9.83 11.98
C VAL A 48 11.88 10.47 12.33
N ARG A 49 11.57 11.62 11.73
CA ARG A 49 10.25 12.23 11.82
C ARG A 49 9.31 11.50 10.86
N ILE A 50 8.19 11.00 11.36
CA ILE A 50 7.11 10.44 10.55
C ILE A 50 6.05 11.51 10.33
N THR A 51 5.74 11.81 9.09
CA THR A 51 4.76 12.81 8.67
C THR A 51 3.49 12.15 8.09
N PRO A 52 2.39 12.88 7.90
CA PRO A 52 1.17 12.32 7.30
C PRO A 52 1.36 11.81 5.86
N GLU A 53 2.38 12.31 5.16
CA GLU A 53 2.72 11.92 3.79
C GLU A 53 3.49 10.59 3.74
N ASP A 54 4.04 10.16 4.88
CA ASP A 54 4.80 8.92 4.97
C ASP A 54 3.90 7.69 4.98
N ASN A 55 4.33 6.65 4.30
CA ASN A 55 3.60 5.38 4.32
C ASN A 55 3.85 4.62 5.62
N ILE A 56 2.99 4.83 6.61
CA ILE A 56 3.09 4.19 7.92
C ILE A 56 3.06 2.65 7.86
N PHE A 57 2.41 2.06 6.85
CA PHE A 57 2.41 0.60 6.66
C PHE A 57 3.78 0.09 6.25
N LEU A 58 4.52 0.87 5.45
CA LEU A 58 5.89 0.54 5.07
C LEU A 58 6.81 0.48 6.30
N TYR A 59 6.72 1.49 7.17
CA TYR A 59 7.49 1.51 8.42
C TYR A 59 7.11 0.36 9.36
N ASN A 60 5.82 0.07 9.48
CA ASN A 60 5.35 -1.04 10.30
C ASN A 60 5.83 -2.38 9.77
N GLU A 61 5.75 -2.61 8.46
CA GLU A 61 6.25 -3.85 7.88
C GLU A 61 7.77 -3.98 8.06
N GLY A 62 8.52 -2.90 7.83
CA GLY A 62 9.95 -2.88 8.12
C GLY A 62 10.27 -3.21 9.59
N ALA A 63 9.50 -2.64 10.53
CA ALA A 63 9.70 -2.88 11.96
C ALA A 63 9.54 -4.36 12.36
N ARG A 64 8.68 -5.10 11.67
CA ARG A 64 8.51 -6.55 11.90
C ARG A 64 9.75 -7.37 11.58
N TRP A 65 10.69 -6.81 10.82
CA TRP A 65 11.92 -7.49 10.40
C TRP A 65 13.13 -7.10 11.23
N LEU A 66 12.99 -6.20 12.19
CA LEU A 66 14.07 -5.84 13.10
C LEU A 66 14.54 -7.06 13.88
N GLY A 67 15.86 -7.22 13.99
CA GLY A 67 16.48 -8.37 14.67
C GLY A 67 16.55 -9.65 13.84
N VAL A 68 15.96 -9.70 12.65
CA VAL A 68 16.13 -10.84 11.75
C VAL A 68 17.56 -10.84 11.21
N ARG A 69 18.28 -11.95 11.41
CA ARG A 69 19.69 -12.10 10.96
C ARG A 69 19.80 -12.04 9.44
N HIS A 70 20.89 -11.50 8.97
CA HIS A 70 21.25 -11.59 7.56
C HIS A 70 21.59 -13.03 7.16
N LYS A 71 21.02 -13.50 6.04
CA LYS A 71 21.31 -14.79 5.44
C LYS A 71 21.25 -14.68 3.93
N LEU A 72 22.35 -14.90 3.25
CA LEU A 72 22.41 -14.87 1.78
C LEU A 72 21.39 -15.87 1.18
N GLY A 73 20.61 -15.41 0.20
CA GLY A 73 19.50 -16.16 -0.39
C GLY A 73 18.29 -16.36 0.52
N GLY A 74 18.31 -15.83 1.74
CA GLY A 74 17.24 -15.94 2.70
C GLY A 74 16.02 -15.05 2.37
N SER A 75 14.83 -15.55 2.70
CA SER A 75 13.55 -14.83 2.51
C SER A 75 12.54 -15.15 3.62
N THR A 76 13.02 -15.45 4.81
CA THR A 76 12.17 -15.84 5.96
C THR A 76 12.64 -15.18 7.25
N LYS A 77 11.81 -15.25 8.29
CA LYS A 77 12.16 -14.78 9.65
C LYS A 77 13.37 -15.51 10.28
N ARG A 78 13.76 -16.65 9.73
CA ARG A 78 14.99 -17.37 10.15
C ARG A 78 16.26 -16.78 9.53
N GLY A 79 16.13 -15.90 8.55
CA GLY A 79 17.19 -15.17 7.90
C GLY A 79 16.75 -14.61 6.57
N VAL A 80 17.19 -13.40 6.27
CA VAL A 80 16.80 -12.64 5.08
C VAL A 80 18.01 -11.92 4.51
N ASP A 81 18.11 -11.83 3.18
CA ASP A 81 19.03 -10.92 2.51
C ASP A 81 18.35 -9.61 2.12
N CYS A 82 19.12 -8.63 1.67
CA CYS A 82 18.61 -7.30 1.34
C CYS A 82 17.53 -7.34 0.25
N SER A 83 17.73 -8.08 -0.83
CA SER A 83 16.74 -8.18 -1.91
C SER A 83 15.51 -8.99 -1.51
N GLY A 84 15.67 -10.01 -0.69
CA GLY A 84 14.57 -10.77 -0.09
C GLY A 84 13.71 -9.91 0.81
N PHE A 85 14.34 -9.12 1.69
CA PHE A 85 13.64 -8.16 2.55
C PHE A 85 12.82 -7.16 1.72
N VAL A 86 13.45 -6.49 0.75
CA VAL A 86 12.76 -5.51 -0.10
C VAL A 86 11.60 -6.16 -0.87
N SER A 87 11.80 -7.34 -1.45
CA SER A 87 10.74 -8.06 -2.18
C SER A 87 9.54 -8.38 -1.30
N ILE A 88 9.78 -8.83 -0.07
CA ILE A 88 8.71 -9.17 0.88
C ILE A 88 7.96 -7.90 1.29
N VAL A 89 8.67 -6.86 1.71
CA VAL A 89 8.05 -5.59 2.13
C VAL A 89 7.18 -5.00 1.01
N TYR A 90 7.66 -5.01 -0.23
CA TYR A 90 6.87 -4.50 -1.36
C TYR A 90 5.64 -5.34 -1.65
N ARG A 91 5.73 -6.66 -1.50
CA ARG A 91 4.58 -7.54 -1.66
C ARG A 91 3.52 -7.29 -0.58
N GLU A 92 3.93 -7.19 0.68
CA GLU A 92 3.00 -7.02 1.81
C GLU A 92 2.35 -5.62 1.83
N VAL A 93 3.11 -4.56 1.51
CA VAL A 93 2.63 -3.18 1.59
C VAL A 93 1.90 -2.74 0.31
N TYR A 94 2.41 -3.13 -0.85
CA TYR A 94 1.92 -2.63 -2.14
C TYR A 94 1.26 -3.70 -3.01
N GLY A 95 1.23 -4.97 -2.57
CA GLY A 95 0.74 -6.07 -3.38
C GLY A 95 1.56 -6.33 -4.65
N LYS A 96 2.82 -5.85 -4.69
CA LYS A 96 3.68 -5.89 -5.87
C LYS A 96 4.79 -6.93 -5.71
N GLN A 97 4.83 -7.88 -6.63
CA GLN A 97 5.93 -8.84 -6.72
C GLN A 97 7.13 -8.18 -7.40
N LEU A 98 8.26 -8.13 -6.70
CA LEU A 98 9.55 -7.74 -7.26
C LEU A 98 10.36 -8.97 -7.66
N ALA A 99 11.34 -8.76 -8.54
CA ALA A 99 12.33 -9.80 -8.86
C ALA A 99 13.13 -10.19 -7.61
N ARG A 100 13.64 -11.42 -7.58
CA ARG A 100 14.29 -11.94 -6.37
C ARG A 100 15.68 -11.37 -6.14
N SER A 101 16.45 -11.15 -7.21
CA SER A 101 17.80 -10.59 -7.11
C SER A 101 17.81 -9.07 -7.26
N SER A 102 18.76 -8.40 -6.62
CA SER A 102 18.94 -6.95 -6.76
C SER A 102 19.25 -6.52 -8.20
N ALA A 103 20.01 -7.34 -8.94
CA ALA A 103 20.29 -7.10 -10.35
C ALA A 103 19.02 -7.16 -11.21
N ASP A 104 18.15 -8.14 -10.98
CA ASP A 104 16.88 -8.26 -11.69
C ASP A 104 15.89 -7.18 -11.26
N MET A 105 15.88 -6.78 -9.99
CA MET A 105 15.10 -5.64 -9.54
C MET A 105 15.49 -4.37 -10.29
N LEU A 106 16.79 -4.12 -10.44
CA LEU A 106 17.28 -2.98 -11.21
C LEU A 106 16.85 -3.08 -12.67
N LYS A 107 16.99 -4.25 -13.28
CA LYS A 107 16.66 -4.47 -14.69
C LYS A 107 15.16 -4.36 -15.01
N TYR A 108 14.32 -4.98 -14.20
CA TYR A 108 12.90 -5.15 -14.52
C TYR A 108 11.97 -4.19 -13.75
N ASN A 109 12.36 -3.72 -12.56
CA ASN A 109 11.50 -2.93 -11.70
C ASN A 109 11.86 -1.44 -11.66
N SER A 110 13.13 -1.05 -11.91
CA SER A 110 13.55 0.36 -11.85
C SER A 110 12.85 1.24 -12.88
N ARG A 111 12.57 0.72 -14.07
CA ARG A 111 11.89 1.48 -15.15
C ARG A 111 10.46 1.88 -14.79
N ARG A 112 9.82 1.23 -13.83
CA ARG A 112 8.49 1.60 -13.32
C ARG A 112 8.53 2.64 -12.20
N ALA A 113 9.66 2.78 -11.52
CA ALA A 113 9.83 3.75 -10.44
C ALA A 113 9.96 5.19 -10.95
N VAL A 114 10.38 5.38 -12.22
CA VAL A 114 10.61 6.71 -12.83
C VAL A 114 9.29 7.39 -13.24
N ALA A 115 8.20 6.65 -13.40
CA ALA A 115 6.92 7.20 -13.85
C ALA A 115 6.01 7.72 -12.73
N GLY A 116 6.40 7.56 -11.47
CA GLY A 116 5.65 8.07 -10.31
C GLY A 116 6.67 8.48 -9.26
N SER A 117 7.07 9.75 -9.31
CA SER A 117 8.07 10.32 -8.41
C SER A 117 7.64 10.26 -6.94
N VAL A 118 8.07 9.21 -6.26
CA VAL A 118 8.43 9.31 -4.85
C VAL A 118 9.87 8.82 -4.77
N ALA A 119 10.78 9.79 -4.78
CA ALA A 119 12.18 9.53 -4.50
C ALA A 119 12.28 9.04 -3.04
N PHE A 120 12.26 7.73 -2.85
CA PHE A 120 12.54 7.11 -1.57
C PHE A 120 14.04 7.23 -1.33
N ARG A 121 14.44 8.31 -0.68
CA ARG A 121 15.82 8.52 -0.24
C ARG A 121 16.02 7.73 1.05
N ILE A 122 16.46 6.48 0.93
CA ILE A 122 17.00 5.75 2.09
C ILE A 122 18.42 6.28 2.30
N THR A 123 18.55 7.18 3.26
CA THR A 123 19.86 7.58 3.75
C THR A 123 20.25 6.58 4.84
N TRP A 124 21.03 5.57 4.48
CA TRP A 124 21.69 4.71 5.47
C TRP A 124 22.85 5.50 6.04
N GLY A 125 22.66 6.08 7.23
CA GLY A 125 23.76 6.61 8.00
C GLY A 125 24.51 5.45 8.64
N PHE A 126 25.61 5.02 8.01
CA PHE A 126 26.65 4.26 8.68
C PHE A 126 27.62 5.28 9.27
N THR A 127 27.65 5.42 10.59
CA THR A 127 28.79 5.85 11.40
C THR A 127 29.31 4.66 12.15
#